data_e0d01043399b8b64f31c216a0b696b13
#
_entry.id   e0d01043399b8b64f31c216a0b696b13
#
_cell.length_a   1.000
_cell.length_b   1.000
_cell.length_c   1.000
_cell.angle_alpha   90.00
_cell.angle_beta   90.00
_cell.angle_gamma   90.00
#
_symmetry.space_group_name_H-M   'P 1'
#
loop_
_entity.id
_entity.type
_entity.pdbx_description
1 polymer ?
#
loop_
_entity_poly.entity_id
_entity_poly.type
_entity_poly.pdbx_seq_one_letter_code
_entity_poly.pdbx_strand_id
1 'polypeptide(L)'
;METFKSFDGLTSVNSNIYNYTDKKKGGVNFLIDKSYVPRGTGSSPRLISAYDNGKCISISPIDENQTFEIDLNEKIISVSAISSFVEINKYAFGFGLELPVVPGLQDITIGAGIATCVHGKNQFMYDFGSQIISFEILSFKNELIFCSEKINSEIFNLTIGGLGSTGLIINAVLKLKKISSTLIHRKKLGVNDSNEFLNFYNDSDSNLIGMFGWHDLHTTKKKFGGGFGYKDYLIPGEEILYNQSNTTIEKENDELPLKILSLGKYLFGSLFNKVYVLKENLKSNESKFNVYTGAQSSKGLYWNILRSNGFFEIQFIVPNANYLEFMEYVRFSLKKYNATTSVCISKPSKGEKGYFRFRGDGVNIDMTTLKSKSNFNFSNDINLKAISFGAIPNISKCSILQKSQIERLYGDQALKFYSDYQKIFGDEPPKWFLNNGLYDGKNL
;
A
#
# COMPACT_ATOMS: atom_id res chain seq x y z
N MET A 1 10.94 -4.53 -25.76
CA MET A 1 9.68 -3.96 -25.21
C MET A 1 8.96 -5.07 -24.50
N GLU A 2 8.56 -4.83 -23.27
CA GLU A 2 7.87 -5.81 -22.42
C GLU A 2 6.46 -5.34 -22.08
N THR A 3 5.54 -6.28 -21.88
CA THR A 3 4.18 -5.97 -21.47
C THR A 3 4.07 -5.94 -19.96
N PHE A 4 3.75 -4.79 -19.39
CA PHE A 4 3.49 -4.59 -17.97
C PHE A 4 1.99 -4.51 -17.72
N LYS A 5 1.51 -5.28 -16.74
CA LYS A 5 0.12 -5.24 -16.29
C LYS A 5 0.03 -4.60 -14.91
N SER A 6 -1.01 -3.82 -14.68
CA SER A 6 -1.36 -3.35 -13.35
C SER A 6 -1.72 -4.53 -12.44
N PHE A 7 -1.52 -4.35 -11.13
CA PHE A 7 -1.88 -5.40 -10.17
C PHE A 7 -3.39 -5.65 -10.12
N ASP A 8 -4.21 -4.65 -10.39
CA ASP A 8 -5.66 -4.77 -10.48
C ASP A 8 -6.16 -5.45 -11.78
N GLY A 9 -5.26 -5.74 -12.72
CA GLY A 9 -5.59 -6.37 -14.00
C GLY A 9 -6.35 -5.49 -15.00
N LEU A 10 -6.52 -4.20 -14.73
CA LEU A 10 -7.29 -3.29 -15.57
C LEU A 10 -6.48 -2.68 -16.70
N THR A 11 -5.21 -2.39 -16.46
CA THR A 11 -4.34 -1.67 -17.39
C THR A 11 -3.18 -2.56 -17.83
N SER A 12 -2.88 -2.52 -19.11
CA SER A 12 -1.70 -3.17 -19.70
C SER A 12 -1.02 -2.21 -20.64
N VAL A 13 0.29 -2.08 -20.54
CA VAL A 13 1.09 -1.20 -21.39
C VAL A 13 2.34 -1.93 -21.87
N ASN A 14 2.84 -1.54 -23.05
CA ASN A 14 4.13 -2.00 -23.56
C ASN A 14 5.18 -0.93 -23.31
N SER A 15 6.26 -1.29 -22.63
CA SER A 15 7.31 -0.35 -22.25
C SER A 15 8.69 -1.01 -22.34
N ASN A 16 9.73 -0.23 -22.53
CA ASN A 16 11.11 -0.72 -22.43
C ASN A 16 11.55 -0.68 -20.96
N ILE A 17 12.22 -1.71 -20.51
CA ILE A 17 12.86 -1.72 -19.21
C ILE A 17 14.37 -1.56 -19.34
N TYR A 18 14.94 -0.73 -18.50
CA TYR A 18 16.37 -0.47 -18.37
C TYR A 18 16.79 -0.76 -16.94
N ASN A 19 17.92 -1.42 -16.79
CA ASN A 19 18.44 -1.75 -15.47
C ASN A 19 19.66 -0.87 -15.16
N TYR A 20 19.54 -0.08 -14.11
CA TYR A 20 20.66 0.70 -13.57
C TYR A 20 21.56 -0.22 -12.77
N THR A 21 22.85 -0.19 -13.10
CA THR A 21 23.90 -0.86 -12.33
C THR A 21 24.90 0.19 -11.85
N ASP A 22 25.28 0.16 -10.57
CA ASP A 22 26.21 1.12 -10.00
C ASP A 22 27.56 1.09 -10.74
N LYS A 23 28.07 2.28 -11.11
CA LYS A 23 29.37 2.44 -11.78
C LYS A 23 30.54 1.81 -11.03
N LYS A 24 30.51 1.88 -9.70
CA LYS A 24 31.55 1.28 -8.84
C LYS A 24 31.63 -0.24 -8.98
N LYS A 25 30.58 -0.86 -9.55
CA LYS A 25 30.46 -2.30 -9.79
C LYS A 25 30.57 -2.68 -11.28
N GLY A 26 31.12 -1.81 -12.14
CA GLY A 26 31.33 -2.09 -13.56
C GLY A 26 30.12 -1.93 -14.47
N GLY A 27 29.11 -1.20 -14.03
CA GLY A 27 27.86 -1.02 -14.78
C GLY A 27 27.96 -0.13 -16.01
N VAL A 28 27.07 -0.38 -16.98
CA VAL A 28 26.92 0.43 -18.20
C VAL A 28 26.24 1.75 -17.88
N ASN A 29 26.90 2.86 -18.27
CA ASN A 29 26.33 4.20 -18.12
C ASN A 29 25.32 4.49 -19.22
N PHE A 30 24.06 4.60 -18.90
CA PHE A 30 23.11 5.36 -19.70
C PHE A 30 22.59 6.53 -18.88
N LEU A 31 22.31 7.63 -19.57
CA LEU A 31 21.74 8.82 -18.98
C LEU A 31 20.24 8.65 -18.88
N ILE A 32 19.67 9.00 -17.71
CA ILE A 32 18.23 9.05 -17.50
C ILE A 32 17.73 10.49 -17.64
N ASP A 33 16.50 10.63 -18.08
CA ASP A 33 15.78 11.88 -18.13
C ASP A 33 14.33 11.69 -17.61
N LYS A 34 13.53 12.71 -17.62
CA LYS A 34 12.13 12.68 -17.17
C LYS A 34 11.19 11.77 -17.97
N SER A 35 11.66 11.14 -19.05
CA SER A 35 10.91 10.10 -19.77
C SER A 35 11.01 8.72 -19.11
N TYR A 36 11.96 8.52 -18.19
CA TYR A 36 12.10 7.28 -17.44
C TYR A 36 11.21 7.27 -16.20
N VAL A 37 10.50 6.16 -16.00
CA VAL A 37 9.69 5.91 -14.80
C VAL A 37 10.41 4.94 -13.88
N PRO A 38 10.74 5.32 -12.63
CA PRO A 38 11.28 4.38 -11.66
C PRO A 38 10.30 3.24 -11.37
N ARG A 39 10.82 1.99 -11.35
CA ARG A 39 10.00 0.79 -11.19
C ARG A 39 10.62 -0.18 -10.18
N GLY A 40 9.84 -0.59 -9.19
CA GLY A 40 10.10 -1.74 -8.33
C GLY A 40 9.41 -3.00 -8.90
N THR A 41 8.83 -3.85 -8.04
CA THR A 41 8.12 -5.08 -8.44
C THR A 41 6.83 -4.84 -9.25
N GLY A 42 6.31 -3.62 -9.26
CA GLY A 42 5.07 -3.30 -9.97
C GLY A 42 3.79 -3.86 -9.33
N SER A 43 3.79 -4.03 -8.02
CA SER A 43 2.69 -4.60 -7.23
C SER A 43 1.60 -3.58 -6.86
N SER A 44 1.62 -2.37 -7.39
CA SER A 44 0.57 -1.37 -7.19
C SER A 44 -0.68 -1.69 -8.01
N PRO A 45 -1.90 -1.66 -7.44
CA PRO A 45 -3.15 -1.79 -8.19
C PRO A 45 -3.19 -0.87 -9.41
N ARG A 46 -2.96 0.42 -9.24
CA ARG A 46 -2.74 1.35 -10.34
C ARG A 46 -1.33 1.18 -10.93
N LEU A 47 -1.21 1.12 -12.24
CA LEU A 47 0.09 0.99 -12.94
C LEU A 47 0.88 2.31 -12.95
N ILE A 48 1.34 2.74 -11.77
CA ILE A 48 2.07 4.02 -11.64
C ILE A 48 3.51 3.97 -12.17
N SER A 49 4.07 2.77 -12.34
CA SER A 49 5.49 2.53 -12.63
C SER A 49 5.78 2.13 -14.08
N ALA A 50 4.84 2.36 -15.00
CA ALA A 50 5.01 2.16 -16.45
C ALA A 50 3.97 2.96 -17.24
N TYR A 51 4.26 3.29 -18.50
CA TYR A 51 3.33 3.88 -19.45
C TYR A 51 3.56 3.34 -20.86
N ASP A 52 2.57 3.46 -21.72
CA ASP A 52 2.62 2.86 -23.05
C ASP A 52 3.68 3.53 -23.93
N ASN A 53 4.46 2.71 -24.65
CA ASN A 53 5.63 3.12 -25.43
C ASN A 53 6.68 3.91 -24.60
N GLY A 54 6.69 3.67 -23.27
CA GLY A 54 7.54 4.37 -22.33
C GLY A 54 8.86 3.71 -22.04
N LYS A 55 9.58 4.30 -21.09
CA LYS A 55 10.84 3.79 -20.55
C LYS A 55 10.69 3.60 -19.05
N CYS A 56 10.84 2.36 -18.58
CA CYS A 56 10.94 2.05 -17.16
C CYS A 56 12.40 1.90 -16.76
N ILE A 57 12.76 2.34 -15.56
CA ILE A 57 14.07 2.11 -14.99
C ILE A 57 13.96 1.40 -13.65
N SER A 58 14.71 0.32 -13.49
CA SER A 58 14.86 -0.39 -12.24
C SER A 58 16.33 -0.49 -11.86
N ILE A 59 16.61 -0.91 -10.64
CA ILE A 59 17.97 -1.28 -10.23
C ILE A 59 18.18 -2.73 -10.65
N SER A 60 19.36 -3.05 -11.23
CA SER A 60 19.73 -4.45 -11.46
C SER A 60 19.66 -5.21 -10.15
N PRO A 61 19.11 -6.44 -10.14
CA PRO A 61 19.26 -7.32 -9.00
C PRO A 61 20.74 -7.40 -8.65
N ILE A 62 21.08 -7.12 -7.41
CA ILE A 62 22.44 -7.29 -6.92
C ILE A 62 22.62 -8.80 -6.73
N ASP A 63 23.85 -9.31 -6.98
CA ASP A 63 24.21 -10.73 -6.77
C ASP A 63 23.59 -11.31 -5.50
N GLU A 64 23.38 -12.63 -5.48
CA GLU A 64 22.77 -13.40 -4.37
C GLU A 64 23.39 -13.13 -2.98
N ASN A 65 24.53 -12.43 -2.94
CA ASN A 65 25.25 -11.96 -1.76
C ASN A 65 24.92 -10.49 -1.41
N GLN A 66 23.68 -10.03 -1.61
CA GLN A 66 23.28 -8.70 -1.17
C GLN A 66 23.51 -8.57 0.34
N THR A 67 24.60 -7.91 0.72
CA THR A 67 24.95 -7.67 2.12
C THR A 67 24.11 -6.50 2.64
N PHE A 68 23.16 -6.79 3.51
CA PHE A 68 22.57 -5.78 4.36
C PHE A 68 23.57 -5.42 5.46
N GLU A 69 23.70 -4.12 5.73
CA GLU A 69 24.55 -3.65 6.82
C GLU A 69 23.68 -3.17 7.97
N ILE A 70 23.79 -3.84 9.13
CA ILE A 70 23.06 -3.45 10.36
C ILE A 70 24.03 -2.84 11.36
N ASP A 71 23.69 -1.64 11.84
CA ASP A 71 24.25 -1.09 13.07
C ASP A 71 23.30 -1.45 14.23
N LEU A 72 23.76 -2.35 15.09
CA LEU A 72 22.98 -2.84 16.24
C LEU A 72 22.83 -1.79 17.35
N ASN A 73 23.79 -0.87 17.49
CA ASN A 73 23.76 0.17 18.51
C ASN A 73 22.70 1.22 18.14
N GLU A 74 22.77 1.72 16.91
CA GLU A 74 21.83 2.71 16.39
C GLU A 74 20.51 2.09 15.95
N LYS A 75 20.44 0.76 15.80
CA LYS A 75 19.28 0.00 15.26
C LYS A 75 18.86 0.53 13.89
N ILE A 76 19.79 0.58 12.98
CA ILE A 76 19.57 0.99 11.60
C ILE A 76 20.05 -0.08 10.64
N ILE A 77 19.50 -0.07 9.43
CA ILE A 77 19.89 -0.96 8.35
C ILE A 77 20.10 -0.19 7.05
N SER A 78 21.23 -0.43 6.39
CA SER A 78 21.52 0.07 5.05
C SER A 78 21.14 -1.00 4.03
N VAL A 79 20.36 -0.62 3.02
CA VAL A 79 19.79 -1.54 2.04
C VAL A 79 19.80 -0.93 0.63
N SER A 80 19.88 -1.78 -0.38
CA SER A 80 19.57 -1.37 -1.75
C SER A 80 18.05 -1.10 -1.90
N ALA A 81 17.69 -0.12 -2.69
CA ALA A 81 16.27 0.21 -2.90
C ALA A 81 15.48 -0.89 -3.65
N ILE A 82 16.14 -1.87 -4.29
CA ILE A 82 15.51 -3.04 -4.90
C ILE A 82 15.13 -4.12 -3.87
N SER A 83 15.71 -4.10 -2.67
CA SER A 83 15.42 -5.06 -1.61
C SER A 83 13.95 -4.98 -1.21
N SER A 84 13.33 -6.12 -1.01
CA SER A 84 11.94 -6.21 -0.55
C SER A 84 11.83 -6.10 0.97
N PHE A 85 10.65 -5.71 1.45
CA PHE A 85 10.35 -5.68 2.89
C PHE A 85 10.52 -7.04 3.55
N VAL A 86 10.19 -8.14 2.83
CA VAL A 86 10.31 -9.50 3.37
C VAL A 86 11.78 -9.89 3.55
N GLU A 87 12.65 -9.57 2.59
CA GLU A 87 14.09 -9.87 2.67
C GLU A 87 14.74 -9.14 3.83
N ILE A 88 14.44 -7.84 3.98
CA ILE A 88 14.99 -7.00 5.05
C ILE A 88 14.52 -7.50 6.42
N ASN A 89 13.22 -7.74 6.59
CA ASN A 89 12.71 -8.24 7.85
C ASN A 89 13.28 -9.62 8.20
N LYS A 90 13.38 -10.52 7.22
CA LYS A 90 13.98 -11.84 7.42
C LYS A 90 15.42 -11.73 7.93
N TYR A 91 16.20 -10.80 7.36
CA TYR A 91 17.58 -10.56 7.79
C TYR A 91 17.64 -9.91 9.19
N ALA A 92 16.88 -8.81 9.40
CA ALA A 92 16.87 -8.08 10.67
C ALA A 92 16.41 -8.94 11.86
N PHE A 93 15.49 -9.86 11.59
CA PHE A 93 15.02 -10.82 12.61
C PHE A 93 16.15 -11.66 13.21
N GLY A 94 17.18 -12.04 12.41
CA GLY A 94 18.38 -12.73 12.89
C GLY A 94 19.11 -11.97 14.00
N PHE A 95 18.86 -10.69 14.15
CA PHE A 95 19.46 -9.79 15.15
C PHE A 95 18.46 -9.30 16.21
N GLY A 96 17.26 -9.86 16.26
CA GLY A 96 16.22 -9.42 17.20
C GLY A 96 15.61 -8.07 16.83
N LEU A 97 15.67 -7.67 15.58
CA LEU A 97 15.19 -6.38 15.07
C LEU A 97 14.15 -6.58 13.95
N GLU A 98 13.29 -5.58 13.77
CA GLU A 98 12.29 -5.54 12.69
C GLU A 98 12.05 -4.12 12.18
N LEU A 99 11.51 -3.98 10.97
CA LEU A 99 11.01 -2.69 10.49
C LEU A 99 9.75 -2.28 11.27
N PRO A 100 9.66 -1.02 11.73
CA PRO A 100 8.48 -0.52 12.45
C PRO A 100 7.19 -0.59 11.65
N VAL A 101 7.25 -0.34 10.34
CA VAL A 101 6.12 -0.38 9.42
C VAL A 101 6.41 -1.34 8.28
N VAL A 102 5.48 -2.27 8.04
CA VAL A 102 5.54 -3.23 6.94
C VAL A 102 4.21 -3.18 6.18
N PRO A 103 4.23 -3.02 4.85
CA PRO A 103 3.00 -3.03 4.05
C PRO A 103 2.33 -4.41 4.06
N GLY A 104 1.04 -4.45 3.68
CA GLY A 104 0.30 -5.71 3.58
C GLY A 104 0.89 -6.69 2.56
N LEU A 105 1.47 -6.18 1.47
CA LEU A 105 2.24 -6.97 0.49
C LEU A 105 3.73 -6.76 0.77
N GLN A 106 4.43 -7.80 1.20
CA GLN A 106 5.83 -7.71 1.64
C GLN A 106 6.86 -7.80 0.50
N ASP A 107 6.46 -8.20 -0.68
CA ASP A 107 7.32 -8.28 -1.88
C ASP A 107 7.50 -6.93 -2.60
N ILE A 108 6.96 -5.84 -2.03
CA ILE A 108 7.24 -4.48 -2.47
C ILE A 108 8.70 -4.13 -2.15
N THR A 109 9.39 -3.47 -3.09
CA THR A 109 10.76 -3.00 -2.88
C THR A 109 10.78 -1.76 -1.98
N ILE A 110 11.90 -1.54 -1.25
CA ILE A 110 12.05 -0.36 -0.39
C ILE A 110 11.95 0.94 -1.19
N GLY A 111 12.57 1.02 -2.36
CA GLY A 111 12.45 2.20 -3.22
C GLY A 111 11.00 2.52 -3.59
N ALA A 112 10.20 1.50 -3.93
CA ALA A 112 8.76 1.68 -4.16
C ALA A 112 8.02 2.06 -2.87
N GLY A 113 8.38 1.47 -1.73
CA GLY A 113 7.84 1.82 -0.41
C GLY A 113 8.05 3.28 -0.04
N ILE A 114 9.25 3.81 -0.27
CA ILE A 114 9.58 5.23 -0.06
C ILE A 114 8.78 6.10 -1.04
N ALA A 115 8.82 5.78 -2.33
CA ALA A 115 8.17 6.56 -3.37
C ALA A 115 6.65 6.64 -3.23
N THR A 116 6.01 5.63 -2.64
CA THR A 116 4.54 5.60 -2.42
C THR A 116 4.14 5.89 -0.98
N CYS A 117 5.10 6.08 -0.07
CA CYS A 117 4.90 6.23 1.36
C CYS A 117 3.93 5.16 1.90
N VAL A 118 4.31 3.89 1.78
CA VAL A 118 3.48 2.74 2.15
C VAL A 118 3.02 2.79 3.61
N HIS A 119 1.95 2.07 3.90
CA HIS A 119 1.40 1.98 5.25
C HIS A 119 1.16 0.54 5.69
N GLY A 120 1.22 0.28 6.99
CA GLY A 120 0.94 -1.00 7.64
C GLY A 120 -0.44 -1.05 8.34
N LYS A 121 -0.66 -2.12 9.12
CA LYS A 121 -1.84 -2.26 10.00
C LYS A 121 -1.77 -1.35 11.24
N ASN A 122 -0.60 -0.80 11.51
CA ASN A 122 -0.27 0.10 12.62
C ASN A 122 -0.17 1.57 12.19
N GLN A 123 -0.88 1.97 11.13
CA GLN A 123 -0.86 3.34 10.57
C GLN A 123 -1.29 4.42 11.58
N PHE A 124 -1.99 4.04 12.63
CA PHE A 124 -2.35 4.94 13.74
C PHE A 124 -1.21 5.22 14.71
N MET A 125 -0.13 4.41 14.69
CA MET A 125 1.04 4.54 15.58
C MET A 125 2.28 5.01 14.83
N TYR A 126 2.49 4.48 13.61
CA TYR A 126 3.73 4.66 12.86
C TYR A 126 3.46 5.10 11.43
N ASP A 127 4.30 6.01 10.98
CA ASP A 127 4.40 6.46 9.60
C ASP A 127 5.65 5.85 8.96
N PHE A 128 5.52 5.32 7.75
CA PHE A 128 6.68 4.76 7.05
C PHE A 128 7.76 5.80 6.80
N GLY A 129 7.38 7.06 6.50
CA GLY A 129 8.31 8.15 6.30
C GLY A 129 9.23 8.38 7.51
N SER A 130 8.71 8.23 8.74
CA SER A 130 9.46 8.45 9.98
C SER A 130 10.55 7.40 10.26
N GLN A 131 10.52 6.26 9.61
CA GLN A 131 11.58 5.25 9.73
C GLN A 131 12.71 5.42 8.71
N ILE A 132 12.58 6.33 7.75
CA ILE A 132 13.60 6.62 6.75
C ILE A 132 14.60 7.61 7.37
N ILE A 133 15.88 7.23 7.43
CA ILE A 133 16.95 8.10 7.91
C ILE A 133 17.52 8.89 6.75
N SER A 134 17.86 8.20 5.67
CA SER A 134 18.45 8.78 4.47
C SER A 134 18.25 7.85 3.27
N PHE A 135 18.45 8.40 2.10
CA PHE A 135 18.57 7.65 0.85
C PHE A 135 19.42 8.40 -0.16
N GLU A 136 19.91 7.70 -1.16
CA GLU A 136 20.51 8.30 -2.36
C GLU A 136 19.56 8.16 -3.55
N ILE A 137 19.41 9.22 -4.32
CA ILE A 137 18.69 9.20 -5.59
C ILE A 137 19.63 9.48 -6.76
N LEU A 138 19.39 8.81 -7.87
CA LEU A 138 19.86 9.25 -9.18
C LEU A 138 18.81 10.18 -9.77
N SER A 139 19.12 11.48 -9.82
CA SER A 139 18.21 12.49 -10.37
C SER A 139 18.08 12.37 -11.89
N PHE A 140 17.04 12.98 -12.49
CA PHE A 140 16.90 13.05 -13.95
C PHE A 140 17.93 13.98 -14.63
N LYS A 141 18.83 14.60 -13.87
CA LYS A 141 20.04 15.28 -14.33
C LYS A 141 21.29 14.40 -14.23
N ASN A 142 21.11 13.13 -13.85
CA ASN A 142 22.17 12.12 -13.69
C ASN A 142 23.17 12.42 -12.56
N GLU A 143 22.69 13.11 -11.54
CA GLU A 143 23.45 13.40 -10.33
C GLU A 143 23.01 12.44 -9.22
N LEU A 144 24.00 11.86 -8.51
CA LEU A 144 23.73 11.13 -7.28
C LEU A 144 23.61 12.15 -6.15
N ILE A 145 22.43 12.18 -5.52
CA ILE A 145 22.11 13.13 -4.47
C ILE A 145 21.78 12.35 -3.18
N PHE A 146 22.59 12.58 -2.14
CA PHE A 146 22.29 12.09 -0.81
C PHE A 146 21.23 12.98 -0.15
N CYS A 147 20.20 12.35 0.42
CA CYS A 147 19.05 13.01 1.01
C CYS A 147 18.79 12.51 2.43
N SER A 148 18.54 13.42 3.36
CA SER A 148 18.11 13.14 4.73
C SER A 148 17.27 14.31 5.27
N GLU A 149 16.74 14.20 6.48
CA GLU A 149 16.06 15.33 7.14
C GLU A 149 16.94 16.59 7.29
N LYS A 150 18.28 16.42 7.30
CA LYS A 150 19.24 17.52 7.50
C LYS A 150 19.98 17.96 6.24
N ILE A 151 20.12 17.05 5.26
CA ILE A 151 20.89 17.27 4.03
C ILE A 151 19.94 17.07 2.85
N ASN A 152 19.82 18.09 1.98
CA ASN A 152 18.87 18.08 0.87
C ASN A 152 17.45 17.75 1.34
N SER A 153 17.04 18.34 2.46
CA SER A 153 15.78 18.02 3.16
C SER A 153 14.53 18.28 2.31
N GLU A 154 14.58 19.25 1.42
CA GLU A 154 13.49 19.54 0.48
C GLU A 154 13.32 18.37 -0.53
N ILE A 155 14.42 17.88 -1.10
CA ILE A 155 14.40 16.69 -2.01
C ILE A 155 13.97 15.45 -1.23
N PHE A 156 14.48 15.28 0.00
CA PHE A 156 14.05 14.19 0.88
C PHE A 156 12.54 14.15 1.05
N ASN A 157 11.93 15.29 1.35
CA ASN A 157 10.49 15.41 1.54
C ASN A 157 9.68 15.22 0.25
N LEU A 158 10.16 15.74 -0.89
CA LEU A 158 9.52 15.54 -2.20
C LEU A 158 9.57 14.10 -2.68
N THR A 159 10.62 13.35 -2.32
CA THR A 159 10.82 11.95 -2.75
C THR A 159 9.89 10.99 -2.02
N ILE A 160 9.70 11.19 -0.71
CA ILE A 160 8.81 10.36 0.11
C ILE A 160 7.34 10.62 -0.29
N GLY A 161 6.71 9.63 -0.91
CA GLY A 161 5.37 9.77 -1.47
C GLY A 161 5.30 10.52 -2.81
N GLY A 162 6.47 10.89 -3.38
CA GLY A 162 6.58 11.59 -4.66
C GLY A 162 6.46 10.71 -5.90
N LEU A 163 6.07 9.43 -5.74
CA LEU A 163 5.81 8.46 -6.82
C LEU A 163 6.98 8.33 -7.83
N GLY A 164 8.23 8.59 -7.39
CA GLY A 164 9.42 8.53 -8.22
C GLY A 164 9.69 9.77 -9.08
N SER A 165 8.92 10.86 -8.90
CA SER A 165 9.05 12.09 -9.70
C SER A 165 10.41 12.79 -9.55
N THR A 166 11.15 12.55 -8.48
CA THR A 166 12.47 13.15 -8.20
C THR A 166 13.64 12.38 -8.80
N GLY A 167 13.44 11.12 -9.20
CA GLY A 167 14.46 10.24 -9.73
C GLY A 167 14.38 8.81 -9.22
N LEU A 168 15.40 8.01 -9.50
CA LEU A 168 15.53 6.63 -9.06
C LEU A 168 16.21 6.56 -7.69
N ILE A 169 15.53 6.02 -6.68
CA ILE A 169 16.13 5.74 -5.37
C ILE A 169 17.07 4.55 -5.52
N ILE A 170 18.33 4.69 -5.11
CA ILE A 170 19.38 3.69 -5.29
C ILE A 170 19.57 2.84 -4.03
N ASN A 171 19.65 3.49 -2.88
CA ASN A 171 19.82 2.86 -1.57
C ASN A 171 19.05 3.64 -0.52
N ALA A 172 18.89 3.07 0.66
CA ALA A 172 18.26 3.72 1.80
C ALA A 172 18.84 3.21 3.11
N VAL A 173 18.79 4.07 4.13
CA VAL A 173 19.06 3.75 5.54
C VAL A 173 17.76 3.87 6.31
N LEU A 174 17.38 2.81 7.00
CA LEU A 174 16.10 2.69 7.69
C LEU A 174 16.29 2.43 9.17
N LYS A 175 15.43 2.99 10.01
CA LYS A 175 15.32 2.66 11.43
C LYS A 175 14.72 1.27 11.59
N LEU A 176 15.27 0.53 12.54
CA LEU A 176 14.74 -0.72 13.05
C LEU A 176 14.22 -0.53 14.48
N LYS A 177 13.33 -1.37 14.91
CA LYS A 177 12.93 -1.48 16.31
C LYS A 177 13.27 -2.86 16.87
N LYS A 178 13.50 -2.94 18.18
CA LYS A 178 13.69 -4.21 18.85
C LYS A 178 12.38 -5.01 18.82
N ILE A 179 12.48 -6.28 18.53
CA ILE A 179 11.35 -7.20 18.66
C ILE A 179 11.11 -7.42 20.15
N SER A 180 9.91 -7.08 20.61
CA SER A 180 9.53 -7.25 22.02
C SER A 180 8.82 -8.58 22.29
N SER A 181 8.24 -9.18 21.24
CA SER A 181 7.65 -10.51 21.27
C SER A 181 7.50 -11.02 19.83
N THR A 182 7.66 -12.32 19.62
CA THR A 182 7.35 -12.97 18.33
C THR A 182 5.90 -13.41 18.24
N LEU A 183 5.16 -13.38 19.35
CA LEU A 183 3.79 -13.86 19.43
C LEU A 183 2.81 -12.69 19.55
N ILE A 184 1.87 -12.65 18.62
CA ILE A 184 0.76 -11.70 18.63
C ILE A 184 -0.51 -12.42 19.08
N HIS A 185 -1.20 -11.80 20.03
CA HIS A 185 -2.54 -12.19 20.41
C HIS A 185 -3.56 -11.32 19.69
N ARG A 186 -4.32 -11.92 18.81
CA ARG A 186 -5.43 -11.26 18.10
C ARG A 186 -6.74 -11.49 18.79
N LYS A 187 -7.46 -10.42 19.09
CA LYS A 187 -8.87 -10.45 19.49
C LYS A 187 -9.76 -10.05 18.32
N LYS A 188 -10.77 -10.87 18.05
CA LYS A 188 -11.81 -10.60 17.08
C LYS A 188 -13.09 -10.19 17.81
N LEU A 189 -13.71 -9.10 17.38
CA LEU A 189 -14.95 -8.55 17.93
C LEU A 189 -15.98 -8.38 16.82
N GLY A 190 -17.23 -8.78 17.07
CA GLY A 190 -18.31 -8.43 16.17
C GLY A 190 -18.62 -6.93 16.31
N VAL A 191 -18.80 -6.24 15.20
CA VAL A 191 -19.12 -4.82 15.12
C VAL A 191 -20.41 -4.67 14.31
N ASN A 192 -21.41 -4.01 14.84
CA ASN A 192 -22.75 -4.01 14.26
C ASN A 192 -22.91 -3.07 13.06
N ASP A 193 -22.25 -1.91 13.09
CA ASP A 193 -22.38 -0.87 12.05
C ASP A 193 -21.15 0.05 12.02
N SER A 194 -21.16 1.00 11.08
CA SER A 194 -20.07 1.96 10.89
C SER A 194 -19.82 2.85 12.10
N ASN A 195 -20.85 3.15 12.93
CA ASN A 195 -20.68 3.95 14.13
C ASN A 195 -19.94 3.20 15.22
N GLU A 196 -20.24 1.92 15.41
CA GLU A 196 -19.50 1.07 16.35
C GLU A 196 -18.02 0.92 15.94
N PHE A 197 -17.70 0.96 14.62
CA PHE A 197 -16.32 0.96 14.18
C PHE A 197 -15.53 2.20 14.61
N LEU A 198 -16.13 3.39 14.60
CA LEU A 198 -15.48 4.58 15.14
C LEU A 198 -15.12 4.41 16.62
N ASN A 199 -16.05 3.86 17.42
CA ASN A 199 -15.78 3.57 18.82
C ASN A 199 -14.71 2.49 19.01
N PHE A 200 -14.74 1.46 18.15
CA PHE A 200 -13.74 0.39 18.15
C PHE A 200 -12.32 0.93 17.92
N TYR A 201 -12.14 1.97 17.07
CA TYR A 201 -10.84 2.58 16.78
C TYR A 201 -10.34 3.56 17.83
N ASN A 202 -11.13 3.91 18.84
CA ASN A 202 -10.74 4.80 19.93
C ASN A 202 -10.02 4.07 21.08
N ASP A 203 -9.59 2.81 20.89
CA ASP A 203 -8.82 2.06 21.89
C ASP A 203 -7.41 2.64 22.07
N SER A 204 -6.99 2.78 23.31
CA SER A 204 -5.70 3.35 23.73
C SER A 204 -4.82 2.39 24.53
N ASP A 205 -5.07 1.07 24.46
CA ASP A 205 -4.23 0.06 25.15
C ASP A 205 -2.78 0.17 24.66
N SER A 206 -1.84 0.29 25.59
CA SER A 206 -0.41 0.44 25.30
C SER A 206 0.23 -0.79 24.65
N ASN A 207 -0.37 -1.98 24.80
CA ASN A 207 0.10 -3.21 24.17
C ASN A 207 -0.49 -3.44 22.77
N LEU A 208 -1.37 -2.57 22.32
CA LEU A 208 -1.98 -2.63 21.00
C LEU A 208 -0.96 -2.27 19.94
N ILE A 209 -0.71 -3.17 18.98
CA ILE A 209 0.27 -2.99 17.91
C ILE A 209 -0.36 -2.90 16.52
N GLY A 210 -1.64 -3.25 16.40
CA GLY A 210 -2.37 -3.17 15.14
C GLY A 210 -3.86 -3.31 15.37
N MET A 211 -4.64 -2.61 14.55
CA MET A 211 -6.07 -2.84 14.48
C MET A 211 -6.60 -2.61 13.07
N PHE A 212 -7.62 -3.37 12.71
CA PHE A 212 -8.31 -3.22 11.45
C PHE A 212 -9.73 -3.78 11.55
N GLY A 213 -10.59 -3.32 10.65
CA GLY A 213 -11.95 -3.81 10.50
C GLY A 213 -12.16 -4.47 9.14
N TRP A 214 -13.00 -5.48 9.11
CA TRP A 214 -13.59 -6.02 7.89
C TRP A 214 -15.09 -5.70 7.90
N HIS A 215 -15.58 -5.09 6.81
CA HIS A 215 -16.95 -4.60 6.72
C HIS A 215 -17.78 -5.43 5.75
N ASP A 216 -19.00 -5.73 6.14
CA ASP A 216 -20.05 -6.19 5.25
C ASP A 216 -20.88 -4.99 4.75
N LEU A 217 -20.67 -4.61 3.50
CA LEU A 217 -21.36 -3.50 2.85
C LEU A 217 -22.66 -3.94 2.15
N HIS A 218 -23.36 -4.92 2.68
CA HIS A 218 -24.63 -5.36 2.13
C HIS A 218 -25.72 -4.29 2.39
N THR A 219 -26.18 -3.64 1.33
CA THR A 219 -27.07 -2.46 1.40
C THR A 219 -28.46 -2.74 1.98
N THR A 220 -28.90 -4.00 1.96
CA THR A 220 -30.21 -4.43 2.51
C THR A 220 -30.19 -4.58 4.03
N LYS A 221 -29.02 -4.62 4.67
CA LYS A 221 -28.93 -4.72 6.13
C LYS A 221 -29.38 -3.42 6.78
N LYS A 222 -30.18 -3.52 7.85
CA LYS A 222 -30.58 -2.39 8.68
C LYS A 222 -29.36 -1.68 9.27
N LYS A 223 -28.38 -2.46 9.70
CA LYS A 223 -27.09 -2.01 10.23
C LYS A 223 -26.04 -2.11 9.12
N PHE A 224 -25.76 -1.03 8.42
CA PHE A 224 -24.83 -0.96 7.32
C PHE A 224 -23.39 -0.79 7.81
N GLY A 225 -22.45 -1.47 7.15
CA GLY A 225 -21.03 -1.35 7.42
C GLY A 225 -20.53 -2.09 8.67
N GLY A 226 -21.38 -2.94 9.27
CA GLY A 226 -20.97 -3.83 10.35
C GLY A 226 -20.08 -4.97 9.84
N GLY A 227 -19.48 -5.75 10.77
CA GLY A 227 -18.60 -6.83 10.42
C GLY A 227 -17.75 -7.31 11.58
N PHE A 228 -16.43 -7.41 11.39
CA PHE A 228 -15.50 -7.84 12.42
C PHE A 228 -14.39 -6.82 12.62
N GLY A 229 -14.14 -6.45 13.87
CA GLY A 229 -12.96 -5.71 14.28
C GLY A 229 -11.90 -6.65 14.83
N TYR A 230 -10.65 -6.40 14.49
CA TYR A 230 -9.49 -7.16 14.97
C TYR A 230 -8.52 -6.23 15.67
N LYS A 231 -8.08 -6.64 16.87
CA LYS A 231 -7.06 -5.97 17.67
C LYS A 231 -5.90 -6.92 17.91
N ASP A 232 -4.71 -6.50 17.54
CA ASP A 232 -3.49 -7.27 17.68
C ASP A 232 -2.67 -6.70 18.85
N TYR A 233 -2.38 -7.54 19.84
CA TYR A 233 -1.64 -7.18 21.05
C TYR A 233 -0.34 -7.95 21.11
N LEU A 234 0.73 -7.31 21.61
CA LEU A 234 1.93 -8.01 22.04
C LEU A 234 1.67 -8.78 23.33
N ILE A 235 2.21 -9.99 23.41
CA ILE A 235 2.22 -10.76 24.65
C ILE A 235 3.58 -10.53 25.34
N PRO A 236 3.63 -9.80 26.47
CA PRO A 236 4.87 -9.56 27.18
C PRO A 236 5.41 -10.87 27.80
N GLY A 237 6.73 -11.07 27.75
CA GLY A 237 7.41 -12.10 28.54
C GLY A 237 7.51 -13.49 27.93
N GLU A 238 7.00 -13.75 26.73
CA GLU A 238 7.34 -14.96 25.99
C GLU A 238 8.71 -14.79 25.32
N GLU A 239 9.67 -15.65 25.70
CA GLU A 239 11.01 -15.68 25.12
C GLU A 239 10.94 -15.82 23.60
N ILE A 240 11.79 -15.03 22.92
CA ILE A 240 12.00 -15.11 21.50
C ILE A 240 12.72 -16.42 21.21
N LEU A 241 11.98 -17.50 21.00
CA LEU A 241 12.57 -18.75 20.50
C LEU A 241 12.95 -18.55 19.03
N TYR A 242 14.19 -18.08 18.84
CA TYR A 242 14.82 -17.96 17.54
C TYR A 242 15.08 -19.34 16.94
N ASN A 243 14.10 -19.91 16.27
CA ASN A 243 14.34 -21.04 15.37
C ASN A 243 14.32 -20.49 13.94
N GLN A 244 15.50 -20.39 13.30
CA GLN A 244 15.64 -20.01 11.88
C GLN A 244 14.79 -20.90 10.94
N SER A 245 14.39 -22.10 11.40
CA SER A 245 13.53 -23.02 10.67
C SER A 245 12.05 -22.60 10.59
N ASN A 246 11.57 -21.72 11.47
CA ASN A 246 10.17 -21.28 11.50
C ASN A 246 9.90 -19.99 10.70
N THR A 247 10.89 -19.50 9.94
CA THR A 247 10.72 -18.39 9.00
C THR A 247 10.06 -18.79 7.69
N THR A 248 9.46 -19.97 7.60
CA THR A 248 8.58 -20.30 6.49
C THR A 248 7.32 -19.44 6.65
N ILE A 249 7.17 -18.47 5.73
CA ILE A 249 5.85 -17.95 5.39
C ILE A 249 5.01 -19.20 5.18
N GLU A 250 4.03 -19.45 6.07
CA GLU A 250 3.05 -20.49 5.81
C GLU A 250 2.52 -20.20 4.42
N LYS A 251 2.88 -21.05 3.46
CA LYS A 251 2.16 -21.11 2.21
C LYS A 251 0.75 -21.43 2.62
N GLU A 252 -0.16 -20.46 2.55
CA GLU A 252 -1.57 -20.77 2.48
C GLU A 252 -1.72 -21.68 1.26
N ASN A 253 -1.73 -22.99 1.52
CA ASN A 253 -2.08 -24.01 0.53
C ASN A 253 -3.60 -23.97 0.31
N ASP A 254 -4.08 -22.84 -0.19
CA ASP A 254 -5.44 -22.74 -0.73
C ASP A 254 -5.42 -23.21 -2.19
N GLU A 255 -5.12 -24.48 -2.40
CA GLU A 255 -5.39 -25.17 -3.66
C GLU A 255 -6.89 -25.50 -3.77
N LEU A 256 -7.71 -24.47 -3.96
CA LEU A 256 -9.06 -24.68 -4.52
C LEU A 256 -8.95 -24.79 -6.04
N PRO A 257 -9.58 -25.78 -6.66
CA PRO A 257 -9.46 -25.99 -8.10
C PRO A 257 -9.96 -24.75 -8.86
N LEU A 258 -9.08 -24.09 -9.58
CA LEU A 258 -9.33 -22.90 -10.41
C LEU A 258 -10.51 -23.02 -11.38
N LYS A 259 -10.93 -24.25 -11.74
CA LYS A 259 -12.05 -24.53 -12.67
C LYS A 259 -13.43 -24.22 -12.09
N ILE A 260 -13.64 -24.25 -10.77
CA ILE A 260 -14.94 -23.95 -10.15
C ILE A 260 -15.17 -22.43 -10.08
N LEU A 261 -14.11 -21.64 -10.08
CA LEU A 261 -14.15 -20.18 -9.89
C LEU A 261 -14.45 -19.40 -11.18
N SER A 262 -14.25 -19.99 -12.36
CA SER A 262 -14.53 -19.34 -13.65
C SER A 262 -16.02 -19.25 -13.99
N LEU A 263 -16.87 -20.03 -13.35
CA LEU A 263 -18.32 -20.11 -13.60
C LEU A 263 -19.15 -19.04 -12.87
N GLY A 264 -18.56 -18.27 -11.96
CA GLY A 264 -19.31 -17.39 -11.06
C GLY A 264 -18.96 -15.91 -11.12
N LYS A 265 -18.64 -15.31 -12.29
CA LYS A 265 -18.19 -13.91 -12.42
C LYS A 265 -19.05 -12.87 -11.67
N TYR A 266 -20.35 -13.08 -11.55
CA TYR A 266 -21.28 -12.14 -10.88
C TYR A 266 -21.69 -12.52 -9.45
N LEU A 267 -21.61 -13.81 -9.12
CA LEU A 267 -21.95 -14.31 -7.77
C LEU A 267 -20.79 -14.17 -6.78
N PHE A 268 -19.57 -14.01 -7.30
CA PHE A 268 -18.36 -14.14 -6.49
C PHE A 268 -18.18 -13.05 -5.44
N GLY A 269 -18.53 -11.78 -5.75
CA GLY A 269 -18.38 -10.68 -4.79
C GLY A 269 -19.26 -10.85 -3.54
N SER A 270 -20.56 -11.06 -3.72
CA SER A 270 -21.48 -11.23 -2.57
C SER A 270 -21.35 -12.60 -1.92
N LEU A 271 -21.04 -13.65 -2.69
CA LEU A 271 -20.83 -14.99 -2.17
C LEU A 271 -19.53 -15.07 -1.35
N PHE A 272 -18.46 -14.43 -1.82
CA PHE A 272 -17.20 -14.37 -1.08
C PHE A 272 -17.40 -13.77 0.31
N ASN A 273 -18.09 -12.63 0.42
CA ASN A 273 -18.39 -12.01 1.69
C ASN A 273 -19.22 -12.92 2.61
N LYS A 274 -20.23 -13.62 2.07
CA LYS A 274 -21.03 -14.56 2.86
C LYS A 274 -20.20 -15.74 3.38
N VAL A 275 -19.37 -16.33 2.50
CA VAL A 275 -18.46 -17.43 2.88
C VAL A 275 -17.43 -16.95 3.90
N TYR A 276 -16.86 -15.76 3.73
CA TYR A 276 -15.94 -15.18 4.69
C TYR A 276 -16.60 -14.97 6.07
N VAL A 277 -17.79 -14.38 6.10
CA VAL A 277 -18.55 -14.19 7.35
C VAL A 277 -18.84 -15.53 8.03
N LEU A 278 -19.26 -16.56 7.28
CA LEU A 278 -19.49 -17.89 7.83
C LEU A 278 -18.21 -18.51 8.40
N LYS A 279 -17.10 -18.42 7.65
CA LYS A 279 -15.80 -18.92 8.10
C LYS A 279 -15.32 -18.18 9.36
N GLU A 280 -15.46 -16.86 9.39
CA GLU A 280 -15.05 -16.06 10.56
C GLU A 280 -15.93 -16.30 11.79
N ASN A 281 -17.23 -16.57 11.63
CA ASN A 281 -18.10 -16.92 12.73
C ASN A 281 -17.75 -18.28 13.38
N LEU A 282 -17.16 -19.19 12.59
CA LEU A 282 -16.71 -20.50 13.09
C LEU A 282 -15.34 -20.46 13.78
N LYS A 283 -14.56 -19.41 13.56
CA LYS A 283 -13.25 -19.25 14.21
C LYS A 283 -13.38 -18.72 15.63
N SER A 284 -12.42 -19.10 16.49
CA SER A 284 -12.27 -18.51 17.82
C SER A 284 -12.21 -16.98 17.75
N ASN A 285 -12.73 -16.34 18.79
CA ASN A 285 -12.59 -14.89 18.96
C ASN A 285 -11.18 -14.47 19.39
N GLU A 286 -10.34 -15.42 19.77
CA GLU A 286 -8.94 -15.21 20.12
C GLU A 286 -8.06 -16.16 19.34
N SER A 287 -6.95 -15.65 18.83
CA SER A 287 -5.94 -16.43 18.12
C SER A 287 -4.54 -15.89 18.42
N LYS A 288 -3.56 -16.78 18.38
CA LYS A 288 -2.15 -16.44 18.52
C LYS A 288 -1.43 -16.77 17.23
N PHE A 289 -0.53 -15.91 16.76
CA PHE A 289 0.26 -16.13 15.56
C PHE A 289 1.57 -15.35 15.62
N ASN A 290 2.54 -15.78 14.82
CA ASN A 290 3.81 -15.08 14.72
C ASN A 290 3.69 -13.75 13.97
N VAL A 291 4.50 -12.76 14.33
CA VAL A 291 4.52 -11.41 13.75
C VAL A 291 4.61 -11.43 12.21
N TYR A 292 5.31 -12.41 11.64
CA TYR A 292 5.50 -12.56 10.19
C TYR A 292 4.29 -13.05 9.40
N THR A 293 3.34 -13.72 10.03
CA THR A 293 2.19 -14.33 9.34
C THR A 293 1.09 -13.32 9.00
N GLY A 294 1.21 -12.09 9.49
CA GLY A 294 0.22 -11.02 9.26
C GLY A 294 0.30 -10.33 7.90
N ALA A 295 1.33 -10.61 7.11
CA ALA A 295 1.50 -10.04 5.79
C ALA A 295 1.23 -11.07 4.70
N GLN A 296 0.59 -10.62 3.62
CA GLN A 296 0.16 -11.48 2.52
C GLN A 296 1.18 -11.46 1.39
N SER A 297 1.38 -12.61 0.74
CA SER A 297 2.07 -12.66 -0.54
C SER A 297 1.17 -12.14 -1.67
N SER A 298 1.73 -11.36 -2.61
CA SER A 298 1.04 -10.94 -3.84
C SER A 298 0.64 -12.12 -4.74
N LYS A 299 1.15 -13.31 -4.46
CA LYS A 299 0.91 -14.56 -5.21
C LYS A 299 -0.22 -15.42 -4.64
N GLY A 300 -0.90 -14.98 -3.58
CA GLY A 300 -2.00 -15.72 -2.98
C GLY A 300 -3.17 -15.94 -3.92
N LEU A 301 -3.92 -17.04 -3.73
CA LEU A 301 -5.07 -17.44 -4.56
C LEU A 301 -6.10 -16.31 -4.70
N TYR A 302 -6.41 -15.62 -3.61
CA TYR A 302 -7.35 -14.51 -3.59
C TYR A 302 -6.97 -13.41 -4.59
N TRP A 303 -5.70 -12.98 -4.59
CA TRP A 303 -5.19 -11.97 -5.52
C TRP A 303 -5.20 -12.45 -6.97
N ASN A 304 -4.89 -13.73 -7.20
CA ASN A 304 -4.92 -14.31 -8.54
C ASN A 304 -6.34 -14.29 -9.13
N ILE A 305 -7.36 -14.57 -8.31
CA ILE A 305 -8.76 -14.52 -8.72
C ILE A 305 -9.18 -13.08 -9.04
N LEU A 306 -8.89 -12.14 -8.18
CA LEU A 306 -9.21 -10.73 -8.41
C LEU A 306 -8.55 -10.20 -9.68
N ARG A 307 -7.26 -10.43 -9.84
CA ARG A 307 -6.46 -9.97 -11.00
C ARG A 307 -6.93 -10.58 -12.32
N SER A 308 -7.29 -11.85 -12.35
CA SER A 308 -7.76 -12.52 -13.58
C SER A 308 -9.09 -11.96 -14.07
N ASN A 309 -9.93 -11.43 -13.19
CA ASN A 309 -11.21 -10.81 -13.53
C ASN A 309 -11.12 -9.29 -13.70
N GLY A 310 -10.05 -8.68 -13.21
CA GLY A 310 -9.92 -7.24 -13.04
C GLY A 310 -10.76 -6.73 -11.87
N PHE A 311 -10.25 -5.74 -11.15
CA PHE A 311 -10.95 -5.15 -10.02
C PHE A 311 -10.67 -3.65 -9.89
N PHE A 312 -11.59 -2.91 -9.29
CA PHE A 312 -11.37 -1.53 -8.86
C PHE A 312 -11.05 -1.53 -7.37
N GLU A 313 -10.02 -0.81 -7.00
CA GLU A 313 -9.69 -0.53 -5.61
C GLU A 313 -9.89 0.96 -5.33
N ILE A 314 -10.57 1.25 -4.24
CA ILE A 314 -10.88 2.60 -3.78
C ILE A 314 -10.37 2.70 -2.35
N GLN A 315 -9.36 3.50 -2.12
CA GLN A 315 -8.81 3.66 -0.78
C GLN A 315 -8.68 5.13 -0.41
N PHE A 316 -9.32 5.50 0.71
CA PHE A 316 -9.29 6.86 1.24
C PHE A 316 -9.04 6.85 2.75
N ILE A 317 -8.37 7.89 3.26
CA ILE A 317 -8.48 8.28 4.66
C ILE A 317 -9.59 9.32 4.74
N VAL A 318 -10.66 8.99 5.45
CA VAL A 318 -11.81 9.89 5.67
C VAL A 318 -11.72 10.44 7.09
N PRO A 319 -11.74 11.77 7.29
CA PRO A 319 -11.73 12.37 8.62
C PRO A 319 -12.85 11.80 9.50
N ASN A 320 -12.58 11.56 10.78
CA ASN A 320 -13.54 10.93 11.70
C ASN A 320 -14.88 11.68 11.74
N ALA A 321 -14.85 13.01 11.67
CA ALA A 321 -16.08 13.84 11.67
C ALA A 321 -16.99 13.57 10.46
N ASN A 322 -16.43 13.14 9.33
CA ASN A 322 -17.14 12.94 8.07
C ASN A 322 -17.34 11.45 7.74
N TYR A 323 -16.80 10.55 8.57
CA TYR A 323 -16.77 9.11 8.27
C TYR A 323 -18.18 8.50 8.17
N LEU A 324 -19.09 8.83 9.10
CA LEU A 324 -20.45 8.26 9.09
C LEU A 324 -21.25 8.74 7.87
N GLU A 325 -21.15 10.03 7.54
CA GLU A 325 -21.80 10.58 6.36
C GLU A 325 -21.23 9.98 5.07
N PHE A 326 -19.90 9.80 5.01
CA PHE A 326 -19.25 9.09 3.90
C PHE A 326 -19.77 7.66 3.75
N MET A 327 -19.91 6.89 4.83
CA MET A 327 -20.41 5.51 4.79
C MET A 327 -21.88 5.44 4.36
N GLU A 328 -22.73 6.39 4.77
CA GLU A 328 -24.10 6.48 4.25
C GLU A 328 -24.12 6.84 2.76
N TYR A 329 -23.20 7.70 2.30
CA TYR A 329 -23.06 7.97 0.88
C TYR A 329 -22.59 6.73 0.11
N VAL A 330 -21.66 5.95 0.64
CA VAL A 330 -21.24 4.65 0.07
C VAL A 330 -22.46 3.74 -0.08
N ARG A 331 -23.29 3.63 0.95
CA ARG A 331 -24.55 2.86 0.91
C ARG A 331 -25.52 3.33 -0.18
N PHE A 332 -25.71 4.64 -0.27
CA PHE A 332 -26.53 5.26 -1.32
C PHE A 332 -25.99 4.94 -2.71
N SER A 333 -24.69 5.12 -2.95
CA SER A 333 -24.04 4.92 -4.24
C SER A 333 -24.07 3.44 -4.66
N LEU A 334 -23.83 2.50 -3.73
CA LEU A 334 -23.98 1.06 -3.99
C LEU A 334 -25.38 0.72 -4.50
N LYS A 335 -26.42 1.26 -3.85
CA LYS A 335 -27.82 1.06 -4.28
C LYS A 335 -28.09 1.70 -5.64
N LYS A 336 -27.68 2.96 -5.82
CA LYS A 336 -27.89 3.75 -7.05
C LYS A 336 -27.38 3.04 -8.28
N TYR A 337 -26.21 2.42 -8.19
CA TYR A 337 -25.55 1.76 -9.32
C TYR A 337 -25.72 0.24 -9.34
N ASN A 338 -26.49 -0.32 -8.39
CA ASN A 338 -26.59 -1.77 -8.19
C ASN A 338 -25.18 -2.42 -8.14
N ALA A 339 -24.28 -1.78 -7.41
CA ALA A 339 -22.90 -2.19 -7.29
C ALA A 339 -22.68 -3.09 -6.07
N THR A 340 -21.59 -3.87 -6.08
CA THR A 340 -21.23 -4.79 -4.99
C THR A 340 -19.76 -4.70 -4.67
N THR A 341 -19.41 -4.74 -3.39
CA THR A 341 -18.04 -4.85 -2.91
C THR A 341 -17.67 -6.31 -2.67
N SER A 342 -16.46 -6.69 -3.05
CA SER A 342 -15.90 -8.01 -2.74
C SER A 342 -15.22 -8.02 -1.38
N VAL A 343 -14.52 -6.94 -1.06
CA VAL A 343 -13.84 -6.74 0.23
C VAL A 343 -13.97 -5.28 0.63
N CYS A 344 -14.18 -5.05 1.91
CA CYS A 344 -14.02 -3.74 2.50
C CYS A 344 -13.27 -3.86 3.83
N ILE A 345 -12.12 -3.19 3.91
CA ILE A 345 -11.27 -3.18 5.09
C ILE A 345 -11.11 -1.74 5.55
N SER A 346 -11.07 -1.54 6.86
CA SER A 346 -10.75 -0.23 7.42
C SER A 346 -9.73 -0.35 8.56
N LYS A 347 -9.07 0.76 8.85
CA LYS A 347 -8.13 0.89 9.97
C LYS A 347 -8.00 2.36 10.37
N PRO A 348 -7.71 2.65 11.63
CA PRO A 348 -7.45 4.03 12.03
C PRO A 348 -6.16 4.53 11.41
N SER A 349 -6.13 5.81 11.08
CA SER A 349 -4.97 6.51 10.56
C SER A 349 -4.74 7.76 11.38
N LYS A 350 -3.47 8.07 11.65
CA LYS A 350 -3.04 9.29 12.31
C LYS A 350 -1.85 9.91 11.60
N GLY A 351 -1.77 11.22 11.65
CA GLY A 351 -0.61 11.98 11.23
C GLY A 351 -0.94 13.18 10.36
N GLU A 352 0.02 14.06 10.19
CA GLU A 352 -0.13 15.26 9.41
C GLU A 352 -0.16 14.97 7.90
N LYS A 353 -0.97 15.73 7.19
CA LYS A 353 -0.98 15.71 5.72
C LYS A 353 0.36 16.20 5.18
N GLY A 354 0.84 15.59 4.10
CA GLY A 354 2.04 16.05 3.42
C GLY A 354 1.94 15.76 1.93
N TYR A 355 2.41 16.62 1.07
CA TYR A 355 2.39 16.50 -0.39
C TYR A 355 1.36 15.49 -0.91
N PHE A 356 1.82 14.42 -1.60
CA PHE A 356 0.98 13.30 -2.09
C PHE A 356 1.06 12.05 -1.19
N ARG A 357 1.42 12.21 0.09
CA ARG A 357 1.50 11.10 1.05
C ARG A 357 0.10 10.67 1.47
N PHE A 358 -0.13 9.37 1.49
CA PHE A 358 -1.37 8.77 2.01
C PHE A 358 -1.35 8.77 3.54
N ARG A 359 -1.54 9.96 4.14
CA ARG A 359 -1.46 10.21 5.58
C ARG A 359 -2.42 11.30 6.02
N GLY A 360 -3.02 11.12 7.20
CA GLY A 360 -3.96 12.07 7.80
C GLY A 360 -4.70 11.42 8.96
N ASP A 361 -5.38 12.24 9.76
CA ASP A 361 -6.23 11.76 10.84
C ASP A 361 -7.59 11.30 10.30
N GLY A 362 -8.00 10.08 10.67
CA GLY A 362 -9.29 9.55 10.25
C GLY A 362 -9.32 8.03 10.14
N VAL A 363 -10.30 7.54 9.42
CA VAL A 363 -10.45 6.11 9.07
C VAL A 363 -9.95 5.88 7.65
N ASN A 364 -8.91 5.08 7.51
CA ASN A 364 -8.49 4.54 6.23
C ASN A 364 -9.47 3.42 5.85
N ILE A 365 -10.24 3.63 4.79
CA ILE A 365 -11.18 2.65 4.23
C ILE A 365 -10.72 2.21 2.85
N ASP A 366 -10.72 0.91 2.63
CA ASP A 366 -10.26 0.25 1.42
C ASP A 366 -11.38 -0.67 0.89
N MET A 367 -11.91 -0.36 -0.27
CA MET A 367 -13.01 -1.09 -0.91
C MET A 367 -12.55 -1.69 -2.23
N THR A 368 -12.67 -3.00 -2.37
CA THR A 368 -12.39 -3.71 -3.62
C THR A 368 -13.69 -4.16 -4.28
N THR A 369 -13.84 -3.89 -5.58
CA THR A 369 -15.00 -4.28 -6.38
C THR A 369 -14.53 -4.95 -7.68
N LEU A 370 -15.19 -6.01 -8.12
CA LEU A 370 -14.86 -6.66 -9.40
C LEU A 370 -15.18 -5.75 -10.58
N LYS A 371 -14.45 -5.91 -11.67
CA LYS A 371 -14.66 -5.15 -12.90
C LYS A 371 -16.05 -5.39 -13.47
N SER A 372 -16.87 -4.35 -13.51
CA SER A 372 -18.18 -4.29 -14.14
C SER A 372 -18.59 -2.84 -14.36
N LYS A 373 -19.58 -2.58 -15.23
CA LYS A 373 -20.10 -1.21 -15.47
C LYS A 373 -20.70 -0.60 -14.20
N SER A 374 -21.47 -1.38 -13.43
CA SER A 374 -22.05 -0.95 -12.16
C SER A 374 -20.99 -0.52 -11.16
N ASN A 375 -19.97 -1.36 -10.99
CA ASN A 375 -18.89 -1.12 -10.05
C ASN A 375 -17.96 0.02 -10.51
N PHE A 376 -17.76 0.20 -11.82
CA PHE A 376 -17.06 1.37 -12.34
C PHE A 376 -17.80 2.67 -12.03
N ASN A 377 -19.11 2.71 -12.28
CA ASN A 377 -19.93 3.88 -12.00
C ASN A 377 -19.94 4.21 -10.51
N PHE A 378 -20.06 3.19 -9.65
CA PHE A 378 -19.95 3.33 -8.20
C PHE A 378 -18.57 3.91 -7.81
N SER A 379 -17.48 3.31 -8.29
CA SER A 379 -16.12 3.73 -7.95
C SER A 379 -15.84 5.17 -8.40
N ASN A 380 -16.34 5.55 -9.58
CA ASN A 380 -16.21 6.91 -10.08
C ASN A 380 -17.03 7.92 -9.26
N ASP A 381 -18.27 7.56 -8.88
CA ASP A 381 -19.15 8.38 -8.05
C ASP A 381 -18.52 8.64 -6.66
N ILE A 382 -17.95 7.61 -6.02
CA ILE A 382 -17.22 7.77 -4.77
C ILE A 382 -16.00 8.68 -4.93
N ASN A 383 -15.19 8.50 -5.99
CA ASN A 383 -14.02 9.34 -6.25
C ASN A 383 -14.39 10.82 -6.44
N LEU A 384 -15.47 11.11 -7.15
CA LEU A 384 -15.96 12.48 -7.35
C LEU A 384 -16.45 13.10 -6.05
N LYS A 385 -17.15 12.31 -5.21
CA LYS A 385 -17.75 12.79 -3.97
C LYS A 385 -16.75 12.90 -2.81
N ALA A 386 -15.64 12.14 -2.85
CA ALA A 386 -14.61 12.10 -1.80
C ALA A 386 -14.10 13.48 -1.40
N ILE A 387 -14.05 14.43 -2.33
CA ILE A 387 -13.64 15.83 -2.09
C ILE A 387 -14.51 16.49 -1.02
N SER A 388 -15.84 16.31 -1.10
CA SER A 388 -16.78 16.95 -0.14
C SER A 388 -16.63 16.42 1.28
N PHE A 389 -16.00 15.26 1.46
CA PHE A 389 -15.70 14.66 2.76
C PHE A 389 -14.29 14.96 3.26
N GLY A 390 -13.49 15.73 2.53
CA GLY A 390 -12.08 15.99 2.86
C GLY A 390 -11.22 14.72 2.87
N ALA A 391 -11.61 13.72 2.09
CA ALA A 391 -10.92 12.44 2.03
C ALA A 391 -9.56 12.55 1.34
N ILE A 392 -8.59 11.75 1.79
CA ILE A 392 -7.24 11.68 1.22
C ILE A 392 -7.10 10.37 0.46
N PRO A 393 -6.84 10.37 -0.87
CA PRO A 393 -6.76 9.16 -1.67
C PRO A 393 -5.40 8.45 -1.55
N ASN A 394 -5.41 7.13 -1.65
CA ASN A 394 -4.19 6.38 -1.96
C ASN A 394 -4.00 6.33 -3.48
N ILE A 395 -3.09 7.14 -4.01
CA ILE A 395 -2.87 7.28 -5.45
C ILE A 395 -2.44 5.96 -6.09
N SER A 396 -1.67 5.15 -5.39
CA SER A 396 -1.17 3.87 -5.92
C SER A 396 -2.25 2.80 -6.04
N LYS A 397 -3.43 3.02 -5.45
CA LYS A 397 -4.54 2.07 -5.43
C LYS A 397 -5.75 2.50 -6.25
N CYS A 398 -6.00 3.81 -6.38
CA CYS A 398 -7.19 4.32 -7.06
C CYS A 398 -6.97 4.40 -8.58
N SER A 399 -7.22 3.31 -9.30
CA SER A 399 -6.90 3.17 -10.73
C SER A 399 -7.68 4.08 -11.67
N ILE A 400 -8.86 4.54 -11.26
CA ILE A 400 -9.73 5.41 -12.09
C ILE A 400 -9.71 6.88 -11.65
N LEU A 401 -8.92 7.21 -10.63
CA LEU A 401 -8.80 8.58 -10.11
C LEU A 401 -7.88 9.41 -11.01
N GLN A 402 -8.43 10.45 -11.63
CA GLN A 402 -7.71 11.30 -12.57
C GLN A 402 -6.77 12.28 -11.86
N LYS A 403 -5.73 12.76 -12.57
CA LYS A 403 -4.77 13.73 -12.03
C LYS A 403 -5.45 14.95 -11.42
N SER A 404 -6.39 15.59 -12.12
CA SER A 404 -7.10 16.77 -11.63
C SER A 404 -7.93 16.50 -10.36
N GLN A 405 -8.45 15.27 -10.20
CA GLN A 405 -9.15 14.86 -8.98
C GLN A 405 -8.16 14.66 -7.82
N ILE A 406 -7.01 14.03 -8.09
CA ILE A 406 -5.93 13.86 -7.10
C ILE A 406 -5.47 15.22 -6.58
N GLU A 407 -5.15 16.15 -7.49
CA GLU A 407 -4.71 17.49 -7.14
C GLU A 407 -5.73 18.24 -6.28
N ARG A 408 -7.02 18.15 -6.60
CA ARG A 408 -8.09 18.76 -5.80
C ARG A 408 -8.24 18.12 -4.42
N LEU A 409 -8.08 16.79 -4.30
CA LEU A 409 -8.17 16.06 -3.03
C LEU A 409 -7.01 16.39 -2.10
N TYR A 410 -5.81 16.59 -2.65
CA TYR A 410 -4.65 17.02 -1.86
C TYR A 410 -4.61 18.53 -1.63
N GLY A 411 -5.31 19.34 -2.44
CA GLY A 411 -5.46 20.78 -2.26
C GLY A 411 -4.14 21.51 -2.13
N ASP A 412 -3.96 22.28 -1.05
CA ASP A 412 -2.76 23.07 -0.80
C ASP A 412 -1.46 22.25 -0.77
N GLN A 413 -1.55 20.97 -0.39
CA GLN A 413 -0.39 20.07 -0.41
C GLN A 413 0.09 19.78 -1.83
N ALA A 414 -0.82 19.66 -2.79
CA ALA A 414 -0.48 19.51 -4.21
C ALA A 414 0.17 20.79 -4.76
N LEU A 415 -0.40 21.96 -4.46
CA LEU A 415 0.17 23.27 -4.86
C LEU A 415 1.57 23.45 -4.30
N LYS A 416 1.75 23.15 -3.02
CA LYS A 416 3.04 23.21 -2.35
C LYS A 416 4.06 22.26 -2.98
N PHE A 417 3.67 21.03 -3.33
CA PHE A 417 4.55 20.08 -4.01
C PHE A 417 5.06 20.64 -5.33
N TYR A 418 4.20 21.18 -6.18
CA TYR A 418 4.59 21.73 -7.47
C TYR A 418 5.50 22.95 -7.32
N SER A 419 5.18 23.85 -6.40
CA SER A 419 6.01 25.03 -6.10
C SER A 419 7.41 24.64 -5.62
N ASP A 420 7.51 23.72 -4.65
CA ASP A 420 8.79 23.29 -4.11
C ASP A 420 9.59 22.48 -5.15
N TYR A 421 8.91 21.65 -5.96
CA TYR A 421 9.55 20.90 -7.04
C TYR A 421 10.18 21.87 -8.07
N GLN A 422 9.42 22.86 -8.54
CA GLN A 422 9.91 23.85 -9.50
C GLN A 422 11.08 24.68 -8.93
N LYS A 423 10.99 25.10 -7.66
CA LYS A 423 12.08 25.82 -7.00
C LYS A 423 13.39 25.02 -6.97
N ILE A 424 13.31 23.70 -6.74
CA ILE A 424 14.49 22.84 -6.57
C ILE A 424 15.06 22.37 -7.90
N PHE A 425 14.20 21.89 -8.81
CA PHE A 425 14.62 21.30 -10.06
C PHE A 425 14.63 22.27 -11.24
N GLY A 426 14.00 23.45 -11.08
CA GLY A 426 13.91 24.50 -12.12
C GLY A 426 12.86 24.26 -13.20
N ASP A 427 12.07 23.18 -13.09
CA ASP A 427 11.08 22.75 -14.07
C ASP A 427 9.95 21.95 -13.42
N GLU A 428 8.92 21.57 -14.20
CA GLU A 428 7.77 20.78 -13.75
C GLU A 428 8.12 19.30 -13.52
N PRO A 429 7.36 18.58 -12.67
CA PRO A 429 7.48 17.12 -12.55
C PRO A 429 7.30 16.41 -13.91
N PRO A 430 7.79 15.16 -14.04
CA PRO A 430 7.65 14.40 -15.29
C PRO A 430 6.21 14.33 -15.79
N LYS A 431 5.99 14.34 -17.12
CA LYS A 431 4.65 14.28 -17.72
C LYS A 431 3.82 13.05 -17.32
N TRP A 432 4.48 11.95 -16.99
CA TRP A 432 3.83 10.73 -16.50
C TRP A 432 3.38 10.83 -15.06
N PHE A 433 3.89 11.78 -14.27
CA PHE A 433 3.54 11.97 -12.87
C PHE A 433 2.03 12.19 -12.69
N LEU A 434 1.38 11.39 -11.86
CA LEU A 434 -0.07 11.31 -11.65
C LEU A 434 -0.92 10.88 -12.86
N ASN A 435 -0.34 10.73 -14.05
CA ASN A 435 -1.07 10.34 -15.26
C ASN A 435 -0.99 8.85 -15.56
N ASN A 436 0.03 8.14 -15.06
CA ASN A 436 0.22 6.72 -15.34
C ASN A 436 -0.86 5.83 -14.73
N GLY A 437 -1.17 4.73 -15.44
CA GLY A 437 -2.05 3.67 -14.96
C GLY A 437 -3.51 4.08 -14.76
N LEU A 438 -3.95 5.14 -15.43
CA LEU A 438 -5.35 5.54 -15.44
C LEU A 438 -6.17 4.56 -16.29
N TYR A 439 -7.23 4.00 -15.71
CA TYR A 439 -8.22 3.21 -16.43
C TYR A 439 -9.41 4.09 -16.84
N ASP A 440 -9.69 4.18 -18.12
CA ASP A 440 -10.69 5.10 -18.70
C ASP A 440 -12.08 4.47 -18.92
N GLY A 441 -12.24 3.20 -18.59
CA GLY A 441 -13.51 2.48 -18.71
C GLY A 441 -13.88 2.00 -20.11
N LYS A 442 -13.00 2.12 -21.10
CA LYS A 442 -13.34 1.76 -22.50
C LYS A 442 -13.62 0.28 -22.74
N ASN A 443 -13.19 -0.60 -21.87
CA ASN A 443 -13.35 -2.06 -22.02
C ASN A 443 -14.21 -2.66 -20.90
N LEU A 444 -15.32 -2.00 -20.56
CA LEU A 444 -16.29 -2.44 -19.55
C LEU A 444 -17.39 -3.30 -20.13
#